data_612f98346205a570527fa0866f311f31
#
_entry.id   612f98346205a570527fa0866f311f31
#
_cell.length_a   1.000
_cell.length_b   1.000
_cell.length_c   1.000
_cell.angle_alpha   90.00
_cell.angle_beta   90.00
_cell.angle_gamma   90.00
#
_symmetry.space_group_name_H-M   'P 1'
#
loop_
_entity.id
_entity.type
_entity.pdbx_description
1 polymer ?
#
loop_
_entity_poly.entity_id
_entity_poly.type
_entity_poly.pdbx_seq_one_letter_code
_entity_poly.pdbx_strand_id
1 'polypeptide(L)'
;MLKPTKPTKNNMNAKYRALVKPMPELDEFILINKHPFSCNYQFVWNQKLQQYRRTVAYNTWLDYMMEHLSPNDFPHINWEAPIEVTLLFVHKKGMDVDNFSKSVIDVLFNWWGLNDRCVRIVHSYTLDTCKEYKDGKIYIHLRNI
;
A
#
# COMPACT_ATOMS: atom_id res chain seq x y z
N MET A 1 -26.29 23.53 -16.70
CA MET A 1 -25.12 22.86 -16.14
C MET A 1 -24.87 21.55 -16.89
N LEU A 2 -23.72 21.45 -17.51
CA LEU A 2 -23.36 20.23 -18.24
C LEU A 2 -23.03 19.12 -17.27
N LYS A 3 -23.63 17.94 -17.47
CA LYS A 3 -23.26 16.76 -16.69
C LYS A 3 -21.84 16.32 -17.08
N PRO A 4 -20.97 16.03 -16.10
CA PRO A 4 -19.66 15.49 -16.43
C PRO A 4 -19.79 14.15 -17.16
N THR A 5 -19.14 14.02 -18.29
CA THR A 5 -19.06 12.78 -19.05
C THR A 5 -18.11 11.82 -18.33
N LYS A 6 -18.52 10.57 -18.10
CA LYS A 6 -17.59 9.55 -17.59
C LYS A 6 -16.43 9.38 -18.58
N PRO A 7 -15.17 9.43 -18.11
CA PRO A 7 -14.05 9.22 -19.01
C PRO A 7 -14.09 7.81 -19.59
N THR A 8 -13.96 7.71 -20.90
CA THR A 8 -13.73 6.46 -21.61
C THR A 8 -12.36 6.50 -22.24
N LYS A 9 -11.83 5.36 -22.73
CA LYS A 9 -10.55 5.32 -23.43
C LYS A 9 -10.44 6.37 -24.54
N ASN A 10 -11.56 6.65 -25.21
CA ASN A 10 -11.60 7.59 -26.34
C ASN A 10 -11.74 9.05 -25.89
N ASN A 11 -12.16 9.28 -24.64
CA ASN A 11 -12.42 10.63 -24.11
C ASN A 11 -11.26 11.16 -23.26
N MET A 12 -10.27 10.33 -22.95
CA MET A 12 -9.08 10.76 -22.23
C MET A 12 -8.23 11.64 -23.11
N ASN A 13 -7.90 12.83 -22.67
CA ASN A 13 -6.95 13.67 -23.40
C ASN A 13 -5.55 13.05 -23.33
N ALA A 14 -4.68 13.47 -24.27
CA ALA A 14 -3.33 12.90 -24.41
C ALA A 14 -2.49 13.01 -23.11
N LYS A 15 -2.69 14.09 -22.33
CA LYS A 15 -1.99 14.31 -21.07
C LYS A 15 -2.32 13.22 -20.04
N TYR A 16 -3.60 12.88 -19.87
CA TYR A 16 -4.01 11.82 -18.97
C TYR A 16 -3.55 10.44 -19.47
N ARG A 17 -3.64 10.20 -20.77
CA ARG A 17 -3.14 8.93 -21.36
C ARG A 17 -1.66 8.71 -21.13
N ALA A 18 -0.87 9.79 -21.16
CA ALA A 18 0.57 9.71 -20.87
C ALA A 18 0.87 9.31 -19.41
N LEU A 19 -0.06 9.55 -18.48
CA LEU A 19 0.08 9.17 -17.07
C LEU A 19 -0.38 7.73 -16.77
N VAL A 20 -1.17 7.14 -17.67
CA VAL A 20 -1.67 5.76 -17.50
C VAL A 20 -0.64 4.79 -18.02
N LYS A 21 0.13 4.20 -17.12
CA LYS A 21 1.11 3.17 -17.45
C LYS A 21 0.49 1.78 -17.23
N PRO A 22 0.91 0.75 -18.01
CA PRO A 22 0.47 -0.61 -17.75
C PRO A 22 0.85 -1.06 -16.35
N MET A 23 0.02 -1.93 -15.75
CA MET A 23 0.36 -2.58 -14.48
C MET A 23 1.63 -3.41 -14.68
N PRO A 24 2.58 -3.36 -13.74
CA PRO A 24 3.76 -4.20 -13.79
C PRO A 24 3.42 -5.69 -13.77
N GLU A 25 4.28 -6.51 -14.35
CA GLU A 25 4.15 -7.96 -14.25
C GLU A 25 4.36 -8.43 -12.81
N LEU A 26 3.73 -9.54 -12.43
CA LEU A 26 3.73 -10.00 -11.04
C LEU A 26 5.14 -10.30 -10.51
N ASP A 27 6.05 -10.76 -11.36
CA ASP A 27 7.45 -11.03 -11.01
C ASP A 27 8.28 -9.77 -10.71
N GLU A 28 7.77 -8.60 -11.07
CA GLU A 28 8.41 -7.31 -10.73
C GLU A 28 8.05 -6.82 -9.33
N PHE A 29 7.10 -7.47 -8.66
CA PHE A 29 6.68 -7.10 -7.30
C PHE A 29 7.57 -7.76 -6.25
N ILE A 30 7.79 -7.04 -5.16
CA ILE A 30 8.34 -7.63 -3.94
C ILE A 30 7.20 -8.35 -3.22
N LEU A 31 7.41 -9.62 -2.89
CA LEU A 31 6.43 -10.44 -2.17
C LEU A 31 6.76 -10.52 -0.69
N ILE A 32 5.80 -10.16 0.14
CA ILE A 32 5.84 -10.37 1.59
C ILE A 32 4.78 -11.40 1.97
N ASN A 33 5.21 -12.50 2.57
CA ASN A 33 4.32 -13.59 3.01
C ASN A 33 3.71 -13.26 4.38
N LYS A 34 2.87 -12.24 4.40
CA LYS A 34 2.18 -11.77 5.60
C LYS A 34 0.83 -11.20 5.20
N HIS A 35 -0.20 -11.53 5.98
CA HIS A 35 -1.52 -10.92 5.77
C HIS A 35 -1.42 -9.40 5.95
N PRO A 36 -2.04 -8.60 5.07
CA PRO A 36 -2.07 -7.16 5.24
C PRO A 36 -2.79 -6.75 6.53
N PHE A 37 -2.42 -5.61 7.08
CA PHE A 37 -2.96 -5.10 8.34
C PHE A 37 -3.87 -3.89 8.09
N SER A 38 -5.08 -3.94 8.64
CA SER A 38 -6.02 -2.83 8.53
C SER A 38 -5.60 -1.65 9.38
N CYS A 39 -5.59 -0.45 8.80
CA CYS A 39 -5.27 0.78 9.53
C CYS A 39 -6.27 1.05 10.68
N ASN A 40 -7.46 0.48 10.64
CA ASN A 40 -8.46 0.62 11.69
C ASN A 40 -8.06 -0.03 13.01
N TYR A 41 -7.08 -0.95 12.98
CA TYR A 41 -6.64 -1.70 14.15
C TYR A 41 -5.22 -1.35 14.61
N GLN A 42 -4.64 -0.27 14.07
CA GLN A 42 -3.29 0.15 14.43
C GLN A 42 -3.20 0.69 15.86
N PHE A 43 -4.22 1.42 16.29
CA PHE A 43 -4.23 2.14 17.55
C PHE A 43 -5.49 1.83 18.35
N VAL A 44 -5.34 1.88 19.68
CA VAL A 44 -6.44 1.77 20.64
C VAL A 44 -6.32 2.89 21.67
N TRP A 45 -7.45 3.43 22.10
CA TRP A 45 -7.47 4.43 23.17
C TRP A 45 -7.12 3.78 24.51
N ASN A 46 -6.13 4.35 25.20
CA ASN A 46 -5.76 3.94 26.55
C ASN A 46 -6.37 4.93 27.56
N GLN A 47 -7.40 4.46 28.27
CA GLN A 47 -8.13 5.27 29.22
C GLN A 47 -7.25 5.75 30.38
N LYS A 48 -6.36 4.90 30.87
CA LYS A 48 -5.47 5.20 31.99
C LYS A 48 -4.45 6.29 31.65
N LEU A 49 -3.90 6.25 30.44
CA LEU A 49 -2.88 7.20 29.98
C LEU A 49 -3.46 8.39 29.20
N GLN A 50 -4.76 8.39 28.95
CA GLN A 50 -5.45 9.44 28.19
C GLN A 50 -4.78 9.70 26.81
N GLN A 51 -4.40 8.62 26.11
CA GLN A 51 -3.77 8.72 24.80
C GLN A 51 -4.00 7.47 23.98
N TYR A 52 -3.83 7.57 22.65
CA TYR A 52 -3.82 6.42 21.77
C TYR A 52 -2.50 5.67 21.88
N ARG A 53 -2.59 4.35 21.90
CA ARG A 53 -1.46 3.43 21.91
C ARG A 53 -1.55 2.47 20.73
N ARG A 54 -0.41 2.07 20.20
CA ARG A 54 -0.35 1.01 19.20
C ARG A 54 -0.84 -0.30 19.81
N THR A 55 -1.63 -1.04 19.03
CA THR A 55 -2.07 -2.37 19.44
C THR A 55 -0.90 -3.36 19.42
N VAL A 56 -0.98 -4.41 20.23
CA VAL A 56 0.00 -5.50 20.22
C VAL A 56 0.03 -6.17 18.84
N ALA A 57 -1.14 -6.38 18.25
CA ALA A 57 -1.24 -6.97 16.92
C ALA A 57 -0.53 -6.14 15.86
N TYR A 58 -0.66 -4.81 15.91
CA TYR A 58 0.05 -3.92 14.99
C TYR A 58 1.56 -3.97 15.20
N ASN A 59 2.03 -3.95 16.44
CA ASN A 59 3.47 -4.05 16.74
C ASN A 59 4.06 -5.35 16.21
N THR A 60 3.37 -6.48 16.38
CA THR A 60 3.83 -7.78 15.89
C THR A 60 3.91 -7.79 14.36
N TRP A 61 2.88 -7.27 13.70
CA TRP A 61 2.87 -7.15 12.24
C TRP A 61 3.98 -6.22 11.73
N LEU A 62 4.16 -5.09 12.40
CA LEU A 62 5.18 -4.09 12.05
C LEU A 62 6.59 -4.65 12.19
N ASP A 63 6.88 -5.38 13.27
CA ASP A 63 8.17 -6.03 13.48
C ASP A 63 8.50 -7.00 12.34
N TYR A 64 7.51 -7.81 11.93
CA TYR A 64 7.68 -8.71 10.79
C TYR A 64 7.97 -7.94 9.51
N MET A 65 7.19 -6.89 9.23
CA MET A 65 7.37 -6.10 8.02
C MET A 65 8.73 -5.40 7.98
N MET A 66 9.17 -4.82 9.09
CA MET A 66 10.47 -4.16 9.20
C MET A 66 11.64 -5.14 9.04
N GLU A 67 11.45 -6.39 9.41
CA GLU A 67 12.44 -7.46 9.22
C GLU A 67 12.54 -7.91 7.76
N HIS A 68 11.43 -7.90 7.02
CA HIS A 68 11.34 -8.48 5.67
C HIS A 68 11.26 -7.45 4.54
N LEU A 69 11.13 -6.17 4.86
CA LEU A 69 10.96 -5.11 3.89
C LEU A 69 11.82 -3.91 4.25
N SER A 70 12.65 -3.45 3.32
CA SER A 70 13.46 -2.25 3.51
C SER A 70 13.54 -1.43 2.22
N PRO A 71 13.97 -0.16 2.28
CA PRO A 71 14.22 0.64 1.08
C PRO A 71 15.23 0.00 0.13
N ASN A 72 16.14 -0.84 0.62
CA ASN A 72 17.15 -1.54 -0.19
C ASN A 72 16.53 -2.57 -1.14
N ASP A 73 15.29 -3.01 -0.90
CA ASP A 73 14.56 -3.88 -1.81
C ASP A 73 14.15 -3.17 -3.11
N PHE A 74 14.29 -1.84 -3.14
CA PHE A 74 13.95 -0.99 -4.28
C PHE A 74 15.15 -0.14 -4.72
N PRO A 75 16.23 -0.77 -5.24
CA PRO A 75 17.50 -0.07 -5.46
C PRO A 75 17.46 1.01 -6.55
N HIS A 76 16.46 0.99 -7.42
CA HIS A 76 16.34 1.95 -8.53
C HIS A 76 15.41 3.12 -8.22
N ILE A 77 14.86 3.19 -7.01
CA ILE A 77 13.92 4.25 -6.64
C ILE A 77 14.68 5.50 -6.18
N ASN A 78 14.30 6.64 -6.76
CA ASN A 78 14.65 7.94 -6.21
C ASN A 78 13.57 8.35 -5.20
N TRP A 79 13.91 8.29 -3.92
CA TRP A 79 12.98 8.57 -2.81
C TRP A 79 12.60 10.05 -2.67
N GLU A 80 13.30 10.94 -3.38
CA GLU A 80 13.03 12.38 -3.38
C GLU A 80 12.20 12.84 -4.58
N ALA A 81 11.92 11.96 -5.52
CA ALA A 81 11.12 12.21 -6.71
C ALA A 81 9.71 11.59 -6.59
N PRO A 82 8.72 12.05 -7.38
CA PRO A 82 7.38 11.47 -7.34
C PRO A 82 7.38 9.96 -7.55
N ILE A 83 6.64 9.26 -6.69
CA ILE A 83 6.56 7.79 -6.66
C ILE A 83 5.13 7.33 -6.87
N GLU A 84 4.99 6.30 -7.69
CA GLU A 84 3.76 5.52 -7.85
C GLU A 84 3.92 4.19 -7.11
N VAL A 85 2.97 3.90 -6.24
CA VAL A 85 2.92 2.66 -5.45
C VAL A 85 1.80 1.78 -5.99
N THR A 86 2.11 0.52 -6.28
CA THR A 86 1.10 -0.48 -6.64
C THR A 86 1.14 -1.61 -5.61
N LEU A 87 0.00 -1.89 -4.99
CA LEU A 87 -0.16 -2.88 -3.95
C LEU A 87 -1.18 -3.92 -4.37
N LEU A 88 -0.81 -5.19 -4.30
CA LEU A 88 -1.71 -6.30 -4.52
C LEU A 88 -1.80 -7.11 -3.22
N PHE A 89 -3.01 -7.48 -2.82
CA PHE A 89 -3.22 -8.18 -1.57
C PHE A 89 -3.93 -9.51 -1.77
N VAL A 90 -3.45 -10.53 -1.07
CA VAL A 90 -4.20 -11.74 -0.78
C VAL A 90 -4.64 -11.64 0.67
N HIS A 91 -5.94 -11.55 0.90
CA HIS A 91 -6.48 -11.29 2.23
C HIS A 91 -7.77 -12.08 2.48
N LYS A 92 -8.22 -12.12 3.74
CA LYS A 92 -9.47 -12.76 4.08
C LYS A 92 -10.65 -12.07 3.41
N LYS A 93 -11.61 -12.87 2.97
CA LYS A 93 -12.84 -12.38 2.33
C LYS A 93 -13.60 -11.42 3.25
N GLY A 94 -14.18 -10.38 2.66
CA GLY A 94 -14.98 -9.39 3.38
C GLY A 94 -14.19 -8.24 4.00
N MET A 95 -12.87 -8.22 3.84
CA MET A 95 -12.03 -7.10 4.29
C MET A 95 -11.92 -6.05 3.19
N ASP A 96 -11.81 -4.79 3.60
CA ASP A 96 -11.69 -3.65 2.69
C ASP A 96 -10.23 -3.40 2.34
N VAL A 97 -9.91 -3.49 1.06
CA VAL A 97 -8.55 -3.33 0.54
C VAL A 97 -7.99 -1.93 0.80
N ASP A 98 -8.80 -0.89 0.82
CA ASP A 98 -8.36 0.48 1.06
C ASP A 98 -7.76 0.65 2.46
N ASN A 99 -8.20 -0.13 3.42
CA ASN A 99 -7.70 -0.06 4.79
C ASN A 99 -6.30 -0.67 4.96
N PHE A 100 -5.78 -1.38 3.97
CA PHE A 100 -4.44 -1.98 4.02
C PHE A 100 -3.34 -1.06 3.52
N SER A 101 -3.66 -0.15 2.62
CA SER A 101 -2.67 0.69 1.91
C SER A 101 -1.89 1.57 2.87
N LYS A 102 -2.57 2.19 3.84
CA LYS A 102 -1.93 3.08 4.81
C LYS A 102 -0.86 2.35 5.62
N SER A 103 -1.16 1.16 6.11
CA SER A 103 -0.20 0.39 6.92
C SER A 103 1.07 0.03 6.14
N VAL A 104 0.92 -0.34 4.87
CA VAL A 104 2.07 -0.68 4.01
C VAL A 104 2.88 0.56 3.68
N ILE A 105 2.24 1.67 3.34
CA ILE A 105 2.92 2.94 3.02
C ILE A 105 3.67 3.46 4.26
N ASP A 106 3.09 3.36 5.43
CA ASP A 106 3.76 3.74 6.67
C ASP A 106 5.05 2.93 6.88
N VAL A 107 5.04 1.63 6.60
CA VAL A 107 6.26 0.80 6.67
C VAL A 107 7.29 1.20 5.63
N LEU A 108 6.86 1.43 4.38
CA LEU A 108 7.77 1.77 3.28
C LEU A 108 8.48 3.11 3.49
N PHE A 109 7.85 4.05 4.15
CA PHE A 109 8.34 5.42 4.27
C PHE A 109 8.57 5.83 5.72
N ASN A 110 7.53 5.97 6.50
CA ASN A 110 7.59 6.62 7.81
C ASN A 110 8.42 5.84 8.83
N TRP A 111 8.30 4.53 8.87
CA TRP A 111 9.05 3.70 9.80
C TRP A 111 10.54 3.57 9.45
N TRP A 112 10.91 3.82 8.19
CA TRP A 112 12.29 3.91 7.74
C TRP A 112 12.84 5.33 7.74
N GLY A 113 12.06 6.29 8.26
CA GLY A 113 12.46 7.70 8.31
C GLY A 113 12.39 8.43 6.97
N LEU A 114 11.70 7.85 5.99
CA LEU A 114 11.49 8.46 4.68
C LEU A 114 10.19 9.25 4.67
N ASN A 115 10.11 10.25 3.79
CA ASN A 115 8.95 11.11 3.67
C ASN A 115 7.98 10.56 2.63
N ASP A 116 6.73 10.28 3.02
CA ASP A 116 5.68 9.81 2.12
C ASP A 116 5.07 10.89 1.22
N ARG A 117 5.51 12.15 1.34
CA ARG A 117 5.04 13.25 0.49
C ARG A 117 5.36 13.07 -0.99
N CYS A 118 6.37 12.24 -1.29
CA CYS A 118 6.70 11.91 -2.67
C CYS A 118 5.73 10.92 -3.31
N VAL A 119 4.90 10.24 -2.52
CA VAL A 119 3.87 9.34 -3.04
C VAL A 119 2.76 10.17 -3.68
N ARG A 120 2.58 10.01 -4.98
CA ARG A 120 1.58 10.76 -5.77
C ARG A 120 0.42 9.90 -6.24
N ILE A 121 0.67 8.62 -6.48
CA ILE A 121 -0.33 7.69 -6.97
C ILE A 121 -0.21 6.40 -6.16
N VAL A 122 -1.35 5.91 -5.69
CA VAL A 122 -1.44 4.61 -5.00
C VAL A 122 -2.52 3.79 -5.70
N HIS A 123 -2.14 2.60 -6.14
CA HIS A 123 -3.06 1.61 -6.67
C HIS A 123 -3.13 0.45 -5.67
N SER A 124 -4.32 0.08 -5.26
CA SER A 124 -4.54 -1.01 -4.31
C SER A 124 -5.61 -1.96 -4.86
N TYR A 125 -5.24 -3.23 -4.98
CA TYR A 125 -6.11 -4.25 -5.54
C TYR A 125 -6.14 -5.50 -4.68
N THR A 126 -7.29 -6.17 -4.66
CA THR A 126 -7.38 -7.55 -4.22
C THR A 126 -6.91 -8.45 -5.36
N LEU A 127 -5.81 -9.17 -5.15
CA LEU A 127 -5.33 -10.19 -6.09
C LEU A 127 -6.16 -11.46 -5.94
N ASP A 128 -6.38 -11.88 -4.70
CA ASP A 128 -7.17 -13.05 -4.35
C ASP A 128 -7.61 -12.96 -2.90
N THR A 129 -8.51 -13.86 -2.50
CA THR A 129 -8.91 -14.01 -1.11
C THR A 129 -8.40 -15.32 -0.55
N CYS A 130 -8.22 -15.39 0.78
CA CYS A 130 -7.79 -16.58 1.48
C CYS A 130 -8.72 -16.86 2.65
N LYS A 131 -8.69 -18.11 3.14
CA LYS A 131 -9.52 -18.54 4.28
C LYS A 131 -8.87 -18.25 5.62
N GLU A 132 -7.53 -18.27 5.68
CA GLU A 132 -6.78 -18.14 6.91
C GLU A 132 -5.74 -17.02 6.81
N TYR A 133 -5.47 -16.35 7.91
CA TYR A 133 -4.50 -15.26 7.98
C TYR A 133 -3.10 -15.67 7.54
N LYS A 134 -2.68 -16.91 7.82
CA LYS A 134 -1.35 -17.42 7.44
C LYS A 134 -1.12 -17.45 5.92
N ASP A 135 -2.19 -17.46 5.14
CA ASP A 135 -2.12 -17.52 3.67
C ASP A 135 -2.19 -16.14 3.01
N GLY A 136 -2.29 -15.09 3.82
CA GLY A 136 -2.27 -13.72 3.32
C GLY A 136 -0.92 -13.35 2.72
N LYS A 137 -0.95 -12.43 1.75
CA LYS A 137 0.25 -11.95 1.05
C LYS A 137 0.12 -10.48 0.69
N ILE A 138 1.27 -9.82 0.60
CA ILE A 138 1.38 -8.44 0.14
C ILE A 138 2.39 -8.41 -1.00
N TYR A 139 1.98 -7.87 -2.15
CA TYR A 139 2.85 -7.62 -3.29
C TYR A 139 3.03 -6.12 -3.44
N ILE A 140 4.27 -5.66 -3.55
CA ILE A 140 4.63 -4.25 -3.55
C ILE A 140 5.46 -3.93 -4.79
N HIS A 141 5.05 -2.92 -5.52
CA HIS A 141 5.83 -2.35 -6.62
C HIS A 141 5.91 -0.84 -6.46
N LEU A 142 7.12 -0.29 -6.62
CA LEU A 142 7.38 1.14 -6.63
C LEU A 142 8.02 1.53 -7.94
N ARG A 143 7.64 2.69 -8.47
CA ARG A 143 8.34 3.32 -9.58
C ARG A 143 8.25 4.84 -9.48
N ASN A 144 9.27 5.51 -9.96
CA ASN A 144 9.19 6.95 -10.14
C ASN A 144 8.33 7.28 -11.37
N ILE A 145 7.56 8.33 -11.25
CA ILE A 145 6.67 8.78 -12.31
C ILE A 145 7.46 9.52 -13.40
#